data_eaabc12ea47c302376a2f5ae08ca9052
#
_entry.id   eaabc12ea47c302376a2f5ae08ca9052
#
_cell.length_a   1.000
_cell.length_b   1.000
_cell.length_c   1.000
_cell.angle_alpha   90.00
_cell.angle_beta   90.00
_cell.angle_gamma   90.00
#
_symmetry.space_group_name_H-M   'P 1'
#
loop_
_entity.id
_entity.type
_entity.pdbx_description
1 polymer ?
#
loop_
_entity_poly.entity_id
_entity_poly.type
_entity_poly.pdbx_seq_one_letter_code
_entity_poly.pdbx_strand_id
1 'polypeptide(L)'
;MKTIESLEAAQGKEITFEELGVHRTFYWAYRNSREADTETLDFEDVIWEQDIPGIVESCRRFEINRFTISCGMSSMAETIWAFEKNGCCLIGMTEVNTRFDDWKTGQRQRKPAFEIRALPA
;
A
#
# COMPACT_ATOMS: atom_id res chain seq x y z
N MET A 1 -6.22 4.95 5.04
CA MET A 1 -5.22 6.04 4.99
C MET A 1 -5.69 7.29 5.69
N LYS A 2 -6.98 7.59 5.67
CA LYS A 2 -7.55 8.76 6.38
C LYS A 2 -7.24 8.76 7.88
N THR A 3 -7.21 7.59 8.53
CA THR A 3 -6.92 7.50 9.96
C THR A 3 -5.52 8.00 10.30
N ILE A 4 -4.52 7.64 9.49
CA ILE A 4 -3.14 8.10 9.71
C ILE A 4 -3.05 9.60 9.46
N GLU A 5 -3.68 10.09 8.40
CA GLU A 5 -3.71 11.52 8.09
C GLU A 5 -4.37 12.31 9.20
N SER A 6 -5.45 11.80 9.77
CA SER A 6 -6.14 12.43 10.89
C SER A 6 -5.26 12.49 12.14
N LEU A 7 -4.52 11.43 12.43
CA LEU A 7 -3.58 11.41 13.57
C LEU A 7 -2.46 12.43 13.36
N GLU A 8 -1.92 12.53 12.16
CA GLU A 8 -0.87 13.49 11.84
C GLU A 8 -1.37 14.93 11.95
N ALA A 9 -2.58 15.18 11.45
CA ALA A 9 -3.20 16.50 11.56
C ALA A 9 -3.42 16.91 13.02
N ALA A 10 -3.86 15.97 13.87
CA ALA A 10 -4.07 16.22 15.28
C ALA A 10 -2.76 16.53 16.02
N GLN A 11 -1.64 15.94 15.61
CA GLN A 11 -0.33 16.16 16.21
C GLN A 11 0.44 17.31 15.57
N GLY A 12 0.02 17.78 14.38
CA GLY A 12 0.69 18.84 13.66
C GLY A 12 2.05 18.44 13.08
N LYS A 13 2.32 17.15 12.92
CA LYS A 13 3.58 16.64 12.37
C LYS A 13 3.39 15.26 11.74
N GLU A 14 4.36 14.85 10.92
CA GLU A 14 4.44 13.48 10.43
C GLU A 14 4.75 12.53 11.58
N ILE A 15 4.12 11.38 11.57
CA ILE A 15 4.33 10.33 12.57
C ILE A 15 5.28 9.30 11.98
N THR A 16 6.34 8.96 12.71
CA THR A 16 7.32 7.96 12.28
C THR A 16 6.70 6.56 12.35
N PHE A 17 7.34 5.58 11.66
CA PHE A 17 6.82 4.22 11.70
C PHE A 17 6.94 3.60 13.10
N GLU A 18 7.94 3.98 13.89
CA GLU A 18 8.05 3.53 15.27
C GLU A 18 6.90 4.06 16.14
N GLU A 19 6.55 5.33 15.97
CA GLU A 19 5.46 5.94 16.71
C GLU A 19 4.10 5.33 16.33
N LEU A 20 3.90 5.02 15.04
CA LEU A 20 2.68 4.36 14.59
C LEU A 20 2.60 2.90 15.02
N GLY A 21 3.75 2.26 15.25
CA GLY A 21 3.80 0.84 15.59
C GLY A 21 3.37 -0.06 14.45
N VAL A 22 3.64 0.33 13.21
CA VAL A 22 3.30 -0.44 12.01
C VAL A 22 4.54 -1.07 11.39
N HIS A 23 4.34 -1.98 10.45
CA HIS A 23 5.44 -2.57 9.71
C HIS A 23 6.09 -1.52 8.80
N ARG A 24 7.41 -1.59 8.68
CA ARG A 24 8.19 -0.64 7.88
C ARG A 24 7.74 -0.56 6.42
N THR A 25 7.49 -1.70 5.80
CA THR A 25 7.04 -1.75 4.41
C THR A 25 5.69 -1.06 4.23
N PHE A 26 4.76 -1.26 5.18
CA PHE A 26 3.48 -0.56 5.20
C PHE A 26 3.69 0.95 5.29
N TYR A 27 4.56 1.40 6.19
CA TYR A 27 4.80 2.83 6.39
C TYR A 27 5.30 3.52 5.12
N TRP A 28 6.27 2.91 4.45
CA TRP A 28 6.83 3.49 3.23
C TRP A 28 5.84 3.43 2.06
N ALA A 29 5.04 2.36 1.98
CA ALA A 29 3.96 2.31 0.99
C ALA A 29 2.96 3.44 1.22
N TYR A 30 2.61 3.72 2.46
CA TYR A 30 1.74 4.84 2.82
C TYR A 30 2.34 6.19 2.37
N ARG A 31 3.61 6.44 2.68
CA ARG A 31 4.27 7.70 2.29
C ARG A 31 4.35 7.85 0.77
N ASN A 32 4.73 6.80 0.08
CA ASN A 32 4.83 6.82 -1.38
C ASN A 32 3.47 7.03 -2.04
N SER A 33 2.42 6.40 -1.52
CA SER A 33 1.06 6.56 -2.04
C SER A 33 0.55 7.98 -1.85
N ARG A 34 0.88 8.60 -0.75
CA ARG A 34 0.53 9.98 -0.47
C ARG A 34 1.23 10.95 -1.43
N GLU A 35 2.52 10.73 -1.68
CA GLU A 35 3.29 11.51 -2.65
C GLU A 35 2.75 11.34 -4.07
N ALA A 36 2.34 10.13 -4.45
CA ALA A 36 1.76 9.85 -5.76
C ALA A 36 0.33 10.35 -5.90
N ASP A 37 -0.31 10.75 -4.81
CA ASP A 37 -1.72 11.14 -4.77
C ASP A 37 -2.62 10.05 -5.34
N THR A 38 -2.32 8.81 -5.01
CA THR A 38 -3.16 7.67 -5.41
C THR A 38 -4.23 7.41 -4.34
N GLU A 39 -5.39 6.93 -4.79
CA GLU A 39 -6.55 6.72 -3.91
C GLU A 39 -6.36 5.54 -2.96
N THR A 40 -5.52 4.59 -3.32
CA THR A 40 -5.29 3.39 -2.53
C THR A 40 -3.90 3.39 -1.91
N LEU A 41 -3.75 2.63 -0.82
CA LEU A 41 -2.43 2.27 -0.35
C LEU A 41 -1.80 1.36 -1.40
N ASP A 42 -0.72 1.81 -2.03
CA ASP A 42 -0.07 1.08 -3.09
C ASP A 42 1.35 0.68 -2.70
N PHE A 43 1.68 -0.59 -2.93
CA PHE A 43 3.01 -1.13 -2.70
C PHE A 43 3.76 -1.14 -4.03
N GLU A 44 4.64 -0.17 -4.23
CA GLU A 44 5.42 -0.05 -5.46
C GLU A 44 6.79 -0.73 -5.36
N ASP A 45 7.27 -0.95 -4.15
CA ASP A 45 8.56 -1.61 -3.91
C ASP A 45 8.40 -3.11 -3.73
N VAL A 46 9.51 -3.82 -3.81
CA VAL A 46 9.55 -5.28 -3.61
C VAL A 46 8.99 -5.64 -2.24
N ILE A 47 8.10 -6.63 -2.22
CA ILE A 47 7.53 -7.17 -0.99
C ILE A 47 8.17 -8.51 -0.71
N TRP A 48 8.79 -8.63 0.48
CA TRP A 48 9.37 -9.89 0.92
C TRP A 48 8.31 -10.73 1.62
N GLU A 49 8.27 -12.03 1.31
CA GLU A 49 7.25 -12.93 1.83
C GLU A 49 7.18 -12.92 3.36
N GLN A 50 8.32 -12.84 4.02
CA GLN A 50 8.42 -12.80 5.48
C GLN A 50 7.78 -11.55 6.11
N ASP A 51 7.60 -10.48 5.34
CA ASP A 51 7.03 -9.22 5.82
C ASP A 51 5.51 -9.18 5.71
N ILE A 52 4.91 -10.09 4.95
CA ILE A 52 3.48 -10.06 4.64
C ILE A 52 2.60 -10.14 5.88
N PRO A 53 2.85 -11.00 6.88
CA PRO A 53 2.03 -10.98 8.10
C PRO A 53 2.00 -9.62 8.79
N GLY A 54 3.14 -8.95 8.89
CA GLY A 54 3.22 -7.60 9.49
C GLY A 54 2.52 -6.54 8.67
N ILE A 55 2.58 -6.65 7.33
CA ILE A 55 1.87 -5.75 6.42
C ILE A 55 0.36 -5.91 6.60
N VAL A 56 -0.14 -7.13 6.62
CA VAL A 56 -1.57 -7.43 6.77
C VAL A 56 -2.08 -6.94 8.13
N GLU A 57 -1.33 -7.17 9.19
CA GLU A 57 -1.67 -6.67 10.53
C GLU A 57 -1.76 -5.15 10.53
N SER A 58 -0.81 -4.46 9.91
CA SER A 58 -0.82 -3.00 9.81
C SER A 58 -2.05 -2.50 9.05
N CYS A 59 -2.41 -3.15 7.96
CA CYS A 59 -3.61 -2.82 7.20
C CYS A 59 -4.87 -2.96 8.07
N ARG A 60 -5.00 -4.05 8.81
CA ARG A 60 -6.14 -4.30 9.68
C ARG A 60 -6.24 -3.27 10.80
N ARG A 61 -5.11 -2.90 11.37
CA ARG A 61 -5.04 -1.92 12.45
C ARG A 61 -5.60 -0.55 12.03
N PHE A 62 -5.35 -0.13 10.80
CA PHE A 62 -5.84 1.13 10.27
C PHE A 62 -7.07 0.98 9.37
N GLU A 63 -7.74 -0.18 9.46
CA GLU A 63 -8.98 -0.45 8.73
C GLU A 63 -8.83 -0.30 7.21
N ILE A 64 -7.65 -0.59 6.69
CA ILE A 64 -7.38 -0.60 5.26
C ILE A 64 -7.75 -1.99 4.75
N ASN A 65 -8.92 -2.10 4.14
CA ASN A 65 -9.44 -3.37 3.63
C ASN A 65 -9.16 -3.58 2.14
N ARG A 66 -8.61 -2.58 1.47
CA ARG A 66 -8.17 -2.67 0.07
C ARG A 66 -6.85 -1.98 -0.11
N PHE A 67 -5.97 -2.60 -0.86
CA PHE A 67 -4.69 -2.02 -1.25
C PHE A 67 -4.28 -2.56 -2.61
N THR A 68 -3.26 -1.96 -3.20
CA THR A 68 -2.78 -2.36 -4.53
C THR A 68 -1.30 -2.69 -4.48
N ILE A 69 -0.86 -3.48 -5.45
CA ILE A 69 0.55 -3.83 -5.64
C ILE A 69 0.90 -3.51 -7.08
N SER A 70 1.71 -2.49 -7.28
CA SER A 70 2.18 -2.06 -8.60
C SER A 70 3.65 -2.41 -8.85
N CYS A 71 4.23 -3.14 -7.93
CA CYS A 71 5.60 -3.60 -7.99
C CYS A 71 5.82 -4.51 -9.20
N GLY A 72 6.93 -4.31 -9.92
CA GLY A 72 7.27 -5.07 -11.12
C GLY A 72 8.13 -6.30 -10.89
N MET A 73 8.02 -6.93 -9.74
CA MET A 73 8.82 -8.11 -9.40
C MET A 73 8.36 -9.37 -10.13
N SER A 74 9.28 -10.29 -10.39
CA SER A 74 9.00 -11.51 -11.15
C SER A 74 8.30 -12.62 -10.35
N SER A 75 8.29 -12.53 -9.03
CA SER A 75 7.69 -13.54 -8.14
C SER A 75 6.29 -13.14 -7.66
N MET A 76 5.51 -12.48 -8.49
CA MET A 76 4.22 -11.93 -8.10
C MET A 76 3.21 -13.03 -7.72
N ALA A 77 3.23 -14.17 -8.40
CA ALA A 77 2.31 -15.27 -8.08
C ALA A 77 2.53 -15.77 -6.65
N GLU A 78 3.79 -15.94 -6.25
CA GLU A 78 4.14 -16.37 -4.89
C GLU A 78 3.77 -15.31 -3.86
N THR A 79 3.94 -14.05 -4.19
CA THR A 79 3.58 -12.94 -3.32
C THR A 79 2.06 -12.88 -3.08
N ILE A 80 1.27 -12.99 -4.14
CA ILE A 80 -0.20 -13.02 -4.03
C ILE A 80 -0.65 -14.23 -3.22
N TRP A 81 -0.06 -15.39 -3.45
CA TRP A 81 -0.38 -16.59 -2.70
C TRP A 81 -0.07 -16.42 -1.20
N ALA A 82 1.04 -15.78 -0.87
CA ALA A 82 1.39 -15.49 0.52
C ALA A 82 0.38 -14.54 1.18
N PHE A 83 -0.11 -13.53 0.45
CA PHE A 83 -1.19 -12.68 0.93
C PHE A 83 -2.48 -13.48 1.17
N GLU A 84 -2.82 -14.39 0.26
CA GLU A 84 -4.00 -15.25 0.44
C GLU A 84 -3.90 -16.10 1.70
N LYS A 85 -2.73 -16.66 1.98
CA LYS A 85 -2.49 -17.42 3.21
C LYS A 85 -2.62 -16.56 4.47
N ASN A 86 -2.53 -15.26 4.35
CA ASN A 86 -2.67 -14.31 5.45
C ASN A 86 -4.03 -13.60 5.49
N GLY A 87 -5.03 -14.18 4.84
CA GLY A 87 -6.40 -13.68 4.91
C GLY A 87 -6.73 -12.58 3.93
N CYS A 88 -6.01 -12.50 2.81
CA CYS A 88 -6.31 -11.56 1.74
C CYS A 88 -6.76 -12.32 0.49
N CYS A 89 -7.34 -11.61 -0.47
CA CYS A 89 -7.66 -12.20 -1.76
C CYS A 89 -7.42 -11.22 -2.89
N LEU A 90 -6.99 -11.73 -4.03
CA LEU A 90 -6.84 -10.95 -5.25
C LEU A 90 -8.22 -10.64 -5.81
N ILE A 91 -8.52 -9.35 -6.00
CA ILE A 91 -9.77 -8.90 -6.60
C ILE A 91 -9.63 -8.85 -8.12
N GLY A 92 -8.53 -8.31 -8.62
CA GLY A 92 -8.29 -8.15 -10.05
C GLY A 92 -7.20 -7.15 -10.33
N MET A 93 -7.28 -6.54 -11.51
CA MET A 93 -6.33 -5.52 -11.93
C MET A 93 -6.98 -4.16 -11.93
N THR A 94 -6.20 -3.15 -11.62
CA THR A 94 -6.59 -1.75 -11.67
C THR A 94 -5.41 -0.90 -12.11
N GLU A 95 -5.54 0.40 -12.06
CA GLU A 95 -4.44 1.34 -12.28
C GLU A 95 -4.26 2.24 -11.08
N VAL A 96 -3.03 2.68 -10.86
CA VAL A 96 -2.68 3.62 -9.79
C VAL A 96 -1.78 4.72 -10.33
N ASN A 97 -1.74 5.85 -9.64
CA ASN A 97 -0.80 6.91 -9.94
C ASN A 97 0.62 6.50 -9.54
N THR A 98 1.59 6.86 -10.38
CA THR A 98 3.00 6.84 -9.99
C THR A 98 3.35 8.18 -9.32
N ARG A 99 4.57 8.29 -8.79
CA ARG A 99 5.08 9.55 -8.23
C ARG A 99 5.64 10.49 -9.30
N PHE A 100 5.51 10.13 -10.57
CA PHE A 100 6.08 10.89 -11.68
C PHE A 100 4.98 11.51 -12.52
N ASP A 101 5.24 12.72 -13.02
CA ASP A 101 4.30 13.42 -13.89
C ASP A 101 4.56 13.06 -15.34
N ASP A 102 3.49 13.01 -16.13
CA ASP A 102 3.59 12.93 -17.57
C ASP A 102 3.92 14.35 -18.07
N TRP A 103 5.06 14.49 -18.72
CA TRP A 103 5.52 15.79 -19.20
C TRP A 103 4.62 16.40 -20.28
N LYS A 104 3.83 15.59 -20.98
CA LYS A 104 2.90 16.05 -22.03
C LYS A 104 1.61 16.60 -21.47
N THR A 105 1.07 15.97 -20.43
CA THR A 105 -0.24 16.31 -19.87
C THR A 105 -0.18 17.04 -18.54
N GLY A 106 0.96 16.99 -17.86
CA GLY A 106 1.12 17.52 -16.50
C GLY A 106 0.43 16.71 -15.43
N GLN A 107 -0.17 15.59 -15.79
CA GLN A 107 -0.85 14.69 -14.83
C GLN A 107 0.11 13.58 -14.39
N ARG A 108 -0.22 12.92 -13.27
CA ARG A 108 0.54 11.77 -12.81
C ARG A 108 0.50 10.64 -13.84
N GLN A 109 1.64 10.01 -14.08
CA GLN A 109 1.69 8.80 -14.89
C GLN A 109 0.94 7.69 -14.18
N ARG A 110 0.21 6.88 -14.95
CA ARG A 110 -0.56 5.74 -14.43
C ARG A 110 0.17 4.44 -14.76
N LYS A 111 0.01 3.43 -13.91
CA LYS A 111 0.52 2.10 -14.18
C LYS A 111 -0.44 1.04 -13.66
N PRO A 112 -0.39 -0.19 -14.24
CA PRO A 112 -1.24 -1.27 -13.76
C PRO A 112 -0.82 -1.75 -12.37
N ALA A 113 -1.79 -2.24 -11.61
CA ALA A 113 -1.57 -2.78 -10.28
C ALA A 113 -2.55 -3.91 -10.01
N PHE A 114 -2.12 -4.87 -9.17
CA PHE A 114 -3.02 -5.87 -8.63
C PHE A 114 -3.80 -5.27 -7.47
N GLU A 115 -5.11 -5.49 -7.45
CA GLU A 115 -5.96 -5.05 -6.36
C GLU A 115 -6.20 -6.20 -5.39
N ILE A 116 -5.87 -5.98 -4.13
CA ILE A 116 -5.96 -6.98 -3.07
C ILE A 116 -6.96 -6.49 -2.02
N ARG A 117 -7.78 -7.42 -1.53
CA ARG A 117 -8.71 -7.17 -0.45
C ARG A 117 -8.26 -7.93 0.79
N ALA A 118 -8.13 -7.21 1.92
CA ALA A 118 -7.89 -7.82 3.21
C ALA A 118 -9.22 -8.24 3.83
N LEU A 119 -9.38 -9.53 4.07
CA LEU A 119 -10.60 -10.06 4.66
C LEU A 119 -10.60 -9.80 6.18
N PRO A 120 -11.76 -9.64 6.81
CA PRO A 120 -11.84 -9.51 8.27
C PRO A 120 -11.22 -10.72 8.95
N ALA A 121 -10.57 -10.47 10.07
CA ALA A 121 -9.97 -11.53 10.88
C ALA A 121 -11.04 -12.44 11.49
#